data_892a3578f631784cb0416705c6308afa
#
_entry.id   892a3578f631784cb0416705c6308afa
#
_cell.length_a   1.000
_cell.length_b   1.000
_cell.length_c   1.000
_cell.angle_alpha   90.00
_cell.angle_beta   90.00
_cell.angle_gamma   90.00
#
_symmetry.space_group_name_H-M   'P 1'
#
loop_
_entity.id
_entity.type
_entity.pdbx_description
1 polymer ?
#
loop_
_entity_poly.entity_id
_entity_poly.type
_entity_poly.pdbx_seq_one_letter_code
_entity_poly.pdbx_strand_id
1 'polypeptide(L)'
;MRTQCKLYDHGVLIVPSCISVDLLSLLQTSATDLQTKADRMVQMSICSSLSRKFPKLTIIGEEDLPPGEVDQELIEDGQSEEILKQPCPSQYSAIKEEDLVVWVDPVDGTKEYTEGLLDNVTVLIGIAYEGKAIAGIINQPYYNYQAGPDAVLGRTIWGVLGLGAFGFQLKEAPAGKHIITTTRSHSNKLVTDCIAAMNPDNVLRVGGAGNKIIQLIEGKASAYVFASPGCKKWDTCAPEVILHAVGGKLTDIHGNPLQYDKEVKHMNSAGVLAALRNYEYYASRVPESVKSALIP
;
A
#
# COMPACT_ATOMS: atom_id res chain seq x y z
N MET A 1 -17.57 -13.00 -27.68
CA MET A 1 -17.08 -11.64 -27.41
C MET A 1 -16.64 -11.63 -25.97
N ARG A 2 -15.35 -11.47 -25.69
CA ARG A 2 -14.88 -11.29 -24.32
C ARG A 2 -15.26 -9.87 -23.94
N THR A 3 -16.13 -9.71 -22.95
CA THR A 3 -16.48 -8.39 -22.38
C THR A 3 -15.19 -7.88 -21.73
N GLN A 4 -14.52 -6.92 -22.37
CA GLN A 4 -13.38 -6.24 -21.75
C GLN A 4 -13.89 -5.54 -20.52
N CYS A 5 -13.21 -5.72 -19.42
CA CYS A 5 -13.56 -5.07 -18.16
C CYS A 5 -13.28 -3.58 -18.24
N LYS A 6 -14.26 -2.77 -17.89
CA LYS A 6 -14.10 -1.32 -17.82
C LYS A 6 -13.00 -0.89 -16.83
N LEU A 7 -12.70 -1.72 -15.83
CA LEU A 7 -11.57 -1.51 -14.93
C LEU A 7 -10.22 -1.49 -15.69
N TYR A 8 -10.12 -2.29 -16.76
CA TYR A 8 -8.95 -2.36 -17.63
C TYR A 8 -9.02 -1.31 -18.76
N ASP A 9 -10.21 -1.11 -19.35
CA ASP A 9 -10.42 -0.13 -20.41
C ASP A 9 -10.25 1.32 -19.91
N HIS A 10 -10.52 1.57 -18.61
CA HIS A 10 -10.39 2.87 -17.97
C HIS A 10 -9.09 3.04 -17.18
N GLY A 11 -8.11 2.13 -17.34
CA GLY A 11 -6.73 2.31 -16.89
C GLY A 11 -6.49 2.44 -15.41
N VAL A 12 -7.44 2.07 -14.57
CA VAL A 12 -7.27 2.01 -13.11
C VAL A 12 -6.09 1.08 -12.71
N LEU A 13 -5.64 0.23 -13.63
CA LEU A 13 -4.48 -0.64 -13.49
C LEU A 13 -3.26 -0.18 -14.31
N ILE A 14 -3.30 0.99 -14.95
CA ILE A 14 -2.17 1.50 -15.75
C ILE A 14 -1.05 2.05 -14.88
N VAL A 15 -1.37 2.47 -13.68
CA VAL A 15 -0.42 3.08 -12.76
C VAL A 15 0.85 2.24 -12.48
N PRO A 16 0.84 0.89 -12.47
CA PRO A 16 2.08 0.13 -12.32
C PRO A 16 3.14 0.39 -13.38
N SER A 17 2.73 0.74 -14.60
CA SER A 17 3.68 1.04 -15.67
C SER A 17 4.23 2.46 -15.61
N CYS A 18 3.49 3.39 -14.99
CA CYS A 18 3.92 4.77 -14.82
C CYS A 18 4.91 4.96 -13.67
N ILE A 19 4.99 3.99 -12.75
CA ILE A 19 5.96 3.98 -11.65
C ILE A 19 7.18 3.15 -12.07
N SER A 20 7.69 3.41 -13.25
CA SER A 20 8.92 2.81 -13.74
C SER A 20 10.15 3.60 -13.26
N VAL A 21 11.34 3.05 -13.53
CA VAL A 21 12.66 3.44 -13.06
C VAL A 21 12.99 4.95 -13.12
N ASP A 22 12.27 5.76 -13.89
CA ASP A 22 12.52 7.20 -14.03
C ASP A 22 12.15 8.02 -12.79
N LEU A 23 11.28 7.54 -11.93
CA LEU A 23 11.07 8.14 -10.60
C LEU A 23 12.32 8.09 -9.72
N LEU A 24 13.23 7.15 -9.95
CA LEU A 24 14.54 7.12 -9.30
C LEU A 24 15.36 8.40 -9.59
N SER A 25 15.27 8.95 -10.80
CA SER A 25 15.99 10.19 -11.16
C SER A 25 15.41 11.42 -10.47
N LEU A 26 14.09 11.46 -10.23
CA LEU A 26 13.39 12.51 -9.50
C LEU A 26 13.68 12.47 -8.00
N LEU A 27 14.01 11.30 -7.48
CA LEU A 27 14.32 11.08 -6.06
C LEU A 27 15.78 11.41 -5.68
N GLN A 28 16.67 11.80 -6.61
CA GLN A 28 18.11 11.98 -6.36
C GLN A 28 18.59 13.42 -6.05
N THR A 29 17.74 14.41 -5.81
CA THR A 29 18.18 15.81 -5.68
C THR A 29 18.11 16.38 -4.26
N SER A 30 19.26 16.62 -3.63
CA SER A 30 19.61 17.41 -2.39
C SER A 30 19.08 16.99 -0.99
N ALA A 31 19.97 17.02 0.03
CA ALA A 31 19.82 16.31 1.31
C ALA A 31 18.94 16.93 2.41
N THR A 32 18.41 18.15 2.28
CA THR A 32 17.66 18.83 3.35
C THR A 32 16.23 19.24 2.99
N ASP A 33 15.88 19.23 1.72
CA ASP A 33 14.53 19.55 1.20
C ASP A 33 13.93 18.38 0.38
N LEU A 34 14.57 17.25 0.45
CA LEU A 34 14.33 16.08 -0.40
C LEU A 34 12.99 15.43 -0.16
N GLN A 35 12.63 15.30 1.09
CA GLN A 35 11.43 14.59 1.51
C GLN A 35 10.19 15.18 0.83
N THR A 36 9.97 16.47 1.03
CA THR A 36 8.79 17.19 0.51
C THR A 36 8.78 17.30 -1.01
N LYS A 37 9.95 17.40 -1.64
CA LYS A 37 10.04 17.53 -3.10
C LYS A 37 9.77 16.22 -3.82
N ALA A 38 10.37 15.11 -3.35
CA ALA A 38 10.16 13.79 -3.93
C ALA A 38 8.69 13.36 -3.81
N ASP A 39 8.12 13.46 -2.60
CA ASP A 39 6.72 13.12 -2.33
C ASP A 39 5.79 13.90 -3.27
N ARG A 40 5.96 15.22 -3.36
CA ARG A 40 5.16 16.09 -4.22
C ARG A 40 5.31 15.76 -5.70
N MET A 41 6.53 15.55 -6.19
CA MET A 41 6.76 15.25 -7.61
C MET A 41 6.15 13.90 -8.00
N VAL A 42 6.32 12.87 -7.17
CA VAL A 42 5.73 11.54 -7.40
C VAL A 42 4.21 11.64 -7.39
N GLN A 43 3.63 12.31 -6.39
CA GLN A 43 2.18 12.48 -6.33
C GLN A 43 1.65 13.30 -7.52
N MET A 44 2.33 14.38 -7.91
CA MET A 44 1.96 15.17 -9.08
C MET A 44 1.95 14.32 -10.35
N SER A 45 2.98 13.53 -10.59
CA SER A 45 3.08 12.60 -11.71
C SER A 45 1.90 11.63 -11.75
N ILE A 46 1.68 10.91 -10.64
CA ILE A 46 0.61 9.91 -10.52
C ILE A 46 -0.77 10.55 -10.69
N CYS A 47 -1.08 11.57 -9.89
CA CYS A 47 -2.41 12.18 -9.88
C CYS A 47 -2.74 12.88 -11.21
N SER A 48 -1.76 13.54 -11.83
CA SER A 48 -1.99 14.23 -13.10
C SER A 48 -2.15 13.27 -14.28
N SER A 49 -1.34 12.20 -14.31
CA SER A 49 -1.47 11.15 -15.34
C SER A 49 -2.83 10.46 -15.25
N LEU A 50 -3.27 10.12 -14.02
CA LEU A 50 -4.58 9.53 -13.79
C LEU A 50 -5.72 10.49 -14.12
N SER A 51 -5.68 11.73 -13.65
CA SER A 51 -6.75 12.73 -13.89
C SER A 51 -6.89 13.07 -15.38
N ARG A 52 -5.77 13.12 -16.12
CA ARG A 52 -5.79 13.35 -17.57
C ARG A 52 -6.50 12.23 -18.31
N LYS A 53 -6.24 10.98 -17.92
CA LYS A 53 -6.79 9.79 -18.57
C LYS A 53 -8.19 9.45 -18.08
N PHE A 54 -8.48 9.73 -16.83
CA PHE A 54 -9.72 9.41 -16.10
C PHE A 54 -10.24 10.63 -15.36
N PRO A 55 -10.85 11.60 -16.07
CA PRO A 55 -11.21 12.90 -15.49
C PRO A 55 -12.34 12.87 -14.47
N LYS A 56 -13.01 11.73 -14.29
CA LYS A 56 -14.08 11.55 -13.31
C LYS A 56 -13.65 10.77 -12.06
N LEU A 57 -12.41 10.28 -12.01
CA LEU A 57 -11.89 9.62 -10.82
C LEU A 57 -11.81 10.58 -9.63
N THR A 58 -12.20 10.10 -8.46
CA THR A 58 -11.84 10.76 -7.20
C THR A 58 -10.45 10.27 -6.81
N ILE A 59 -9.47 11.18 -6.74
CA ILE A 59 -8.10 10.85 -6.33
C ILE A 59 -7.78 11.60 -5.04
N ILE A 60 -7.31 10.88 -4.03
CA ILE A 60 -6.92 11.42 -2.73
C ILE A 60 -5.46 11.02 -2.49
N GLY A 61 -4.58 12.00 -2.46
CA GLY A 61 -3.16 11.84 -2.14
C GLY A 61 -2.84 12.27 -0.72
N GLU A 62 -1.70 11.83 -0.23
CA GLU A 62 -1.17 12.21 1.08
C GLU A 62 -0.82 13.69 1.14
N GLU A 63 -0.17 14.21 0.07
CA GLU A 63 0.33 15.56 -0.02
C GLU A 63 -0.76 16.56 -0.42
N ASP A 64 -0.80 17.67 0.27
CA ASP A 64 -1.64 18.82 -0.12
C ASP A 64 -0.94 19.61 -1.23
N LEU A 65 -1.32 19.30 -2.47
CA LEU A 65 -0.72 19.92 -3.65
C LEU A 65 -1.52 21.15 -4.07
N PRO A 66 -0.86 22.32 -4.23
CA PRO A 66 -1.51 23.49 -4.78
C PRO A 66 -1.93 23.22 -6.23
N PRO A 67 -3.08 23.78 -6.69
CA PRO A 67 -3.43 23.72 -8.08
C PRO A 67 -2.36 24.44 -8.93
N GLY A 68 -1.86 23.80 -9.97
CA GLY A 68 -0.81 24.34 -10.83
C GLY A 68 -0.67 23.53 -12.12
N GLU A 69 0.04 24.11 -13.09
CA GLU A 69 0.43 23.37 -14.29
C GLU A 69 1.47 22.33 -13.91
N VAL A 70 1.24 21.10 -14.35
CA VAL A 70 2.17 19.99 -14.19
C VAL A 70 3.09 19.94 -15.39
N ASP A 71 4.38 19.77 -15.14
CA ASP A 71 5.37 19.57 -16.18
C ASP A 71 4.96 18.36 -17.04
N GLN A 72 4.91 18.58 -18.37
CA GLN A 72 4.51 17.53 -19.31
C GLN A 72 5.47 16.32 -19.27
N GLU A 73 6.71 16.51 -18.83
CA GLU A 73 7.68 15.44 -18.64
C GLU A 73 7.30 14.48 -17.49
N LEU A 74 6.44 14.93 -16.57
CA LEU A 74 5.94 14.10 -15.46
C LEU A 74 4.68 13.29 -15.84
N ILE A 75 4.11 13.52 -17.02
CA ILE A 75 2.88 12.83 -17.44
C ILE A 75 3.23 11.51 -18.13
N GLU A 76 2.70 10.44 -17.59
CA GLU A 76 2.88 9.10 -18.13
C GLU A 76 1.59 8.60 -18.81
N ASP A 77 1.73 8.16 -20.06
CA ASP A 77 0.62 7.63 -20.88
C ASP A 77 0.72 6.09 -21.05
N GLY A 78 1.75 5.45 -20.48
CA GLY A 78 2.02 4.03 -20.60
C GLY A 78 0.91 3.14 -20.05
N GLN A 79 0.86 1.88 -20.51
CA GLN A 79 -0.08 0.86 -20.05
C GLN A 79 0.64 -0.47 -19.85
N SER A 80 0.35 -1.17 -18.75
CA SER A 80 0.88 -2.51 -18.53
C SER A 80 0.10 -3.54 -19.35
N GLU A 81 0.73 -4.05 -20.40
CA GLU A 81 0.14 -5.14 -21.17
C GLU A 81 -0.07 -6.42 -20.35
N GLU A 82 0.74 -6.67 -19.34
CA GLU A 82 0.57 -7.81 -18.44
C GLU A 82 -0.79 -7.75 -17.75
N ILE A 83 -1.14 -6.56 -17.22
CA ILE A 83 -2.41 -6.34 -16.54
C ILE A 83 -3.57 -6.38 -17.52
N LEU A 84 -3.42 -5.75 -18.68
CA LEU A 84 -4.47 -5.71 -19.72
C LEU A 84 -4.81 -7.10 -20.30
N LYS A 85 -3.91 -8.07 -20.21
CA LYS A 85 -4.18 -9.46 -20.63
C LYS A 85 -4.97 -10.26 -19.60
N GLN A 86 -5.12 -9.78 -18.39
CA GLN A 86 -5.86 -10.49 -17.34
C GLN A 86 -7.39 -10.40 -17.54
N PRO A 87 -8.14 -11.46 -17.18
CA PRO A 87 -9.59 -11.39 -17.20
C PRO A 87 -10.11 -10.50 -16.06
N CYS A 88 -11.04 -9.61 -16.38
CA CYS A 88 -11.70 -8.84 -15.34
C CYS A 88 -12.62 -9.72 -14.48
N PRO A 89 -12.56 -9.64 -13.15
CA PRO A 89 -13.57 -10.24 -12.30
C PRO A 89 -14.96 -9.70 -12.64
N SER A 90 -15.92 -10.61 -12.86
CA SER A 90 -17.27 -10.26 -13.33
C SER A 90 -18.01 -9.24 -12.46
N GLN A 91 -17.72 -9.24 -11.15
CA GLN A 91 -18.29 -8.31 -10.18
C GLN A 91 -17.91 -6.85 -10.44
N TYR A 92 -16.83 -6.59 -11.19
CA TYR A 92 -16.34 -5.25 -11.50
C TYR A 92 -16.61 -4.81 -12.95
N SER A 93 -17.28 -5.65 -13.73
CA SER A 93 -17.52 -5.40 -15.17
C SER A 93 -18.43 -4.19 -15.47
N ALA A 94 -19.22 -3.73 -14.49
CA ALA A 94 -20.16 -2.63 -14.63
C ALA A 94 -19.75 -1.36 -13.90
N ILE A 95 -18.57 -1.33 -13.21
CA ILE A 95 -18.09 -0.18 -12.47
C ILE A 95 -17.81 0.98 -13.43
N LYS A 96 -18.21 2.17 -13.02
CA LYS A 96 -17.91 3.41 -13.72
C LYS A 96 -16.76 4.13 -13.03
N GLU A 97 -16.08 4.99 -13.79
CA GLU A 97 -14.98 5.81 -13.31
C GLU A 97 -15.35 6.67 -12.09
N GLU A 98 -16.52 7.30 -12.16
CA GLU A 98 -17.05 8.16 -11.09
C GLU A 98 -17.39 7.43 -9.77
N ASP A 99 -17.46 6.10 -9.80
CA ASP A 99 -17.75 5.27 -8.63
C ASP A 99 -16.48 4.88 -7.86
N LEU A 100 -15.31 5.20 -8.42
CA LEU A 100 -14.00 4.79 -7.87
C LEU A 100 -13.36 5.90 -7.04
N VAL A 101 -12.70 5.49 -5.97
CA VAL A 101 -11.82 6.34 -5.15
C VAL A 101 -10.41 5.77 -5.20
N VAL A 102 -9.43 6.60 -5.57
CA VAL A 102 -8.01 6.23 -5.61
C VAL A 102 -7.28 6.90 -4.45
N TRP A 103 -6.58 6.11 -3.66
CA TRP A 103 -5.75 6.55 -2.54
C TRP A 103 -4.28 6.42 -2.93
N VAL A 104 -3.51 7.50 -2.79
CA VAL A 104 -2.12 7.57 -3.22
C VAL A 104 -1.22 7.97 -2.05
N ASP A 105 -0.25 7.11 -1.73
CA ASP A 105 0.90 7.44 -0.91
C ASP A 105 2.13 7.48 -1.83
N PRO A 106 2.68 8.67 -2.09
CA PRO A 106 3.77 8.83 -3.06
C PRO A 106 5.10 8.26 -2.57
N VAL A 107 5.35 8.27 -1.25
CA VAL A 107 6.59 7.75 -0.64
C VAL A 107 6.31 7.19 0.75
N ASP A 108 5.69 6.02 0.81
CA ASP A 108 5.54 5.28 2.07
C ASP A 108 6.92 4.91 2.63
N GLY A 109 7.18 5.32 3.87
CA GLY A 109 8.49 5.18 4.49
C GLY A 109 9.41 6.37 4.24
N THR A 110 8.90 7.59 4.23
CA THR A 110 9.65 8.84 4.01
C THR A 110 10.84 8.99 4.96
N LYS A 111 10.70 8.59 6.23
CA LYS A 111 11.81 8.59 7.19
C LYS A 111 12.92 7.61 6.76
N GLU A 112 12.55 6.42 6.33
CA GLU A 112 13.48 5.40 5.82
C GLU A 112 14.19 5.88 4.57
N TYR A 113 13.48 6.60 3.71
CA TYR A 113 14.07 7.24 2.53
C TYR A 113 15.16 8.23 2.92
N THR A 114 14.91 9.14 3.85
CA THR A 114 15.90 10.14 4.33
C THR A 114 17.08 9.52 5.06
N GLU A 115 16.92 8.35 5.65
CA GLU A 115 17.97 7.60 6.35
C GLU A 115 18.71 6.61 5.44
N GLY A 116 18.36 6.51 4.15
CA GLY A 116 18.99 5.60 3.19
C GLY A 116 18.60 4.13 3.36
N LEU A 117 17.52 3.84 4.09
CA LEU A 117 16.97 2.49 4.29
C LEU A 117 15.99 2.15 3.15
N LEU A 118 16.49 2.22 1.93
CA LEU A 118 15.71 2.25 0.69
C LEU A 118 14.90 0.98 0.44
N ASP A 119 15.32 -0.17 0.96
CA ASP A 119 14.56 -1.42 0.86
C ASP A 119 13.16 -1.35 1.51
N ASN A 120 12.95 -0.36 2.40
CA ASN A 120 11.68 -0.18 3.11
C ASN A 120 10.73 0.81 2.39
N VAL A 121 11.23 1.51 1.38
CA VAL A 121 10.47 2.55 0.67
C VAL A 121 9.54 1.92 -0.35
N THR A 122 8.27 2.32 -0.31
CA THR A 122 7.26 1.90 -1.27
C THR A 122 6.46 3.08 -1.81
N VAL A 123 5.82 2.92 -2.95
CA VAL A 123 4.78 3.80 -3.47
C VAL A 123 3.48 3.01 -3.46
N LEU A 124 2.42 3.58 -2.91
CA LEU A 124 1.17 2.88 -2.72
C LEU A 124 0.05 3.54 -3.52
N ILE A 125 -0.70 2.73 -4.28
CA ILE A 125 -1.88 3.18 -4.98
C ILE A 125 -2.99 2.16 -4.75
N GLY A 126 -3.98 2.56 -3.96
CA GLY A 126 -5.14 1.76 -3.64
C GLY A 126 -6.37 2.25 -4.38
N ILE A 127 -7.21 1.34 -4.83
CA ILE A 127 -8.44 1.64 -5.55
C ILE A 127 -9.61 1.05 -4.77
N ALA A 128 -10.57 1.89 -4.43
CA ALA A 128 -11.76 1.52 -3.70
C ALA A 128 -13.03 1.70 -4.53
N TYR A 129 -14.00 0.84 -4.28
CA TYR A 129 -15.35 0.88 -4.81
C TYR A 129 -16.34 0.58 -3.69
N GLU A 130 -17.36 1.42 -3.53
CA GLU A 130 -18.35 1.29 -2.44
C GLU A 130 -17.69 1.14 -1.06
N GLY A 131 -16.68 1.95 -0.78
CA GLY A 131 -15.94 1.96 0.48
C GLY A 131 -14.99 0.78 0.71
N LYS A 132 -14.88 -0.16 -0.23
CA LYS A 132 -14.03 -1.35 -0.12
C LYS A 132 -12.83 -1.24 -1.04
N ALA A 133 -11.66 -1.55 -0.54
CA ALA A 133 -10.47 -1.69 -1.36
C ALA A 133 -10.62 -2.89 -2.31
N ILE A 134 -10.48 -2.67 -3.63
CA ILE A 134 -10.73 -3.70 -4.66
C ILE A 134 -9.52 -4.00 -5.55
N ALA A 135 -8.65 -3.00 -5.76
CA ALA A 135 -7.39 -3.18 -6.47
C ALA A 135 -6.29 -2.38 -5.77
N GLY A 136 -5.04 -2.83 -5.90
CA GLY A 136 -3.93 -2.19 -5.21
C GLY A 136 -2.59 -2.46 -5.87
N ILE A 137 -1.69 -1.51 -5.69
CA ILE A 137 -0.34 -1.52 -6.21
C ILE A 137 0.61 -1.13 -5.09
N ILE A 138 1.65 -1.93 -4.90
CA ILE A 138 2.81 -1.61 -4.06
C ILE A 138 4.02 -1.63 -4.98
N ASN A 139 4.59 -0.49 -5.28
CA ASN A 139 5.85 -0.41 -6.01
C ASN A 139 7.01 -0.25 -5.02
N GLN A 140 8.08 -1.01 -5.20
CA GLN A 140 9.36 -0.85 -4.50
C GLN A 140 10.38 -0.27 -5.48
N PRO A 141 10.57 1.04 -5.56
CA PRO A 141 11.43 1.66 -6.57
C PRO A 141 12.91 1.25 -6.41
N TYR A 142 13.34 0.96 -5.19
CA TYR A 142 14.71 0.60 -4.87
C TYR A 142 14.95 -0.91 -4.72
N TYR A 143 14.02 -1.75 -5.16
CA TYR A 143 14.23 -3.20 -5.14
C TYR A 143 15.51 -3.57 -5.91
N ASN A 144 16.37 -4.43 -5.33
CA ASN A 144 17.68 -4.81 -5.88
C ASN A 144 18.73 -3.70 -6.00
N TYR A 145 18.57 -2.53 -5.38
CA TYR A 145 19.54 -1.43 -5.55
C TYR A 145 20.96 -1.78 -5.07
N GLN A 146 21.12 -2.78 -4.21
CA GLN A 146 22.42 -3.27 -3.72
C GLN A 146 22.98 -4.46 -4.54
N ALA A 147 22.24 -4.97 -5.52
CA ALA A 147 22.63 -6.17 -6.26
C ALA A 147 23.69 -5.92 -7.38
N GLY A 148 24.15 -4.66 -7.52
CA GLY A 148 25.20 -4.27 -8.45
C GLY A 148 24.66 -3.53 -9.70
N PRO A 149 25.58 -3.04 -10.56
CA PRO A 149 25.25 -2.12 -11.65
C PRO A 149 24.40 -2.73 -12.76
N ASP A 150 24.40 -4.05 -12.90
CA ASP A 150 23.62 -4.75 -13.92
C ASP A 150 22.26 -5.24 -13.40
N ALA A 151 21.91 -4.92 -12.17
CA ALA A 151 20.64 -5.35 -11.57
C ALA A 151 19.46 -4.58 -12.18
N VAL A 152 18.38 -5.30 -12.46
CA VAL A 152 17.09 -4.67 -12.75
C VAL A 152 16.56 -4.08 -11.46
N LEU A 153 16.49 -2.75 -11.42
CA LEU A 153 16.01 -2.01 -10.27
C LEU A 153 14.49 -1.91 -10.26
N GLY A 154 13.95 -1.89 -9.05
CA GLY A 154 12.53 -1.72 -8.85
C GLY A 154 11.72 -2.98 -9.11
N ARG A 155 10.57 -3.06 -8.46
CA ARG A 155 9.52 -4.05 -8.77
C ARG A 155 8.15 -3.50 -8.42
N THR A 156 7.15 -4.00 -9.12
CA THR A 156 5.76 -3.67 -8.87
C THR A 156 5.01 -4.93 -8.43
N ILE A 157 4.36 -4.85 -7.28
CA ILE A 157 3.41 -5.83 -6.76
C ILE A 157 2.03 -5.24 -6.99
N TRP A 158 1.12 -6.00 -7.58
CA TRP A 158 -0.23 -5.54 -7.84
C TRP A 158 -1.24 -6.65 -7.59
N GLY A 159 -2.48 -6.28 -7.32
CA GLY A 159 -3.54 -7.25 -7.08
C GLY A 159 -4.93 -6.68 -7.30
N VAL A 160 -5.87 -7.58 -7.56
CA VAL A 160 -7.30 -7.29 -7.67
C VAL A 160 -8.07 -8.38 -6.95
N LEU A 161 -9.04 -8.00 -6.13
CA LEU A 161 -9.88 -8.97 -5.44
C LEU A 161 -10.68 -9.81 -6.46
N GLY A 162 -10.61 -11.12 -6.29
CA GLY A 162 -11.21 -12.08 -7.22
C GLY A 162 -10.32 -12.47 -8.41
N LEU A 163 -9.16 -11.83 -8.57
CA LEU A 163 -8.15 -12.21 -9.56
C LEU A 163 -6.89 -12.81 -8.93
N GLY A 164 -6.41 -12.23 -7.83
CA GLY A 164 -5.16 -12.59 -7.16
C GLY A 164 -4.20 -11.41 -7.03
N ALA A 165 -2.98 -11.70 -6.58
CA ALA A 165 -1.89 -10.72 -6.51
C ALA A 165 -0.64 -11.27 -7.20
N PHE A 166 0.16 -10.37 -7.80
CA PHE A 166 1.23 -10.67 -8.75
C PHE A 166 2.47 -9.81 -8.45
N GLY A 167 3.62 -10.15 -9.07
CA GLY A 167 4.87 -9.40 -8.93
C GLY A 167 5.74 -9.87 -7.77
N PHE A 168 5.40 -10.98 -7.09
CA PHE A 168 6.19 -11.57 -6.01
C PHE A 168 6.00 -13.08 -5.93
N GLN A 169 6.79 -13.72 -5.08
CA GLN A 169 6.61 -15.13 -4.73
C GLN A 169 5.96 -15.24 -3.35
N LEU A 170 4.73 -15.74 -3.29
CA LEU A 170 4.04 -15.98 -2.02
C LEU A 170 4.80 -17.01 -1.19
N LYS A 171 5.13 -16.64 0.05
CA LYS A 171 5.74 -17.53 1.05
C LYS A 171 5.04 -17.33 2.38
N GLU A 172 4.92 -18.39 3.15
CA GLU A 172 4.41 -18.34 4.52
C GLU A 172 5.57 -18.20 5.52
N ALA A 173 5.30 -17.56 6.63
CA ALA A 173 6.24 -17.51 7.75
C ALA A 173 6.54 -18.93 8.26
N PRO A 174 7.71 -19.15 8.89
CA PRO A 174 8.07 -20.44 9.41
C PRO A 174 6.98 -21.04 10.33
N ALA A 175 6.62 -22.30 10.08
CA ALA A 175 5.54 -22.95 10.81
C ALA A 175 5.78 -22.92 12.33
N GLY A 176 4.74 -22.60 13.10
CA GLY A 176 4.79 -22.53 14.56
C GLY A 176 5.56 -21.32 15.10
N LYS A 177 5.96 -20.37 14.24
CA LYS A 177 6.61 -19.13 14.66
C LYS A 177 5.66 -17.94 14.61
N HIS A 178 5.69 -17.13 15.65
CA HIS A 178 4.97 -15.87 15.75
C HIS A 178 5.94 -14.70 15.59
N ILE A 179 6.23 -14.33 14.34
CA ILE A 179 7.10 -13.20 14.01
C ILE A 179 6.23 -12.00 13.72
N ILE A 180 6.28 -10.97 14.56
CA ILE A 180 5.46 -9.77 14.39
C ILE A 180 6.28 -8.66 13.75
N THR A 181 5.79 -8.09 12.64
CA THR A 181 6.32 -6.85 12.09
C THR A 181 5.54 -5.66 12.63
N THR A 182 6.25 -4.57 12.94
CA THR A 182 5.66 -3.35 13.49
C THR A 182 6.48 -2.13 13.11
N THR A 183 6.02 -0.95 13.54
CA THR A 183 6.72 0.31 13.32
C THR A 183 8.10 0.36 13.96
N ARG A 184 9.05 0.96 13.25
CA ARG A 184 10.38 1.29 13.78
C ARG A 184 10.39 2.63 14.51
N SER A 185 9.65 3.62 14.00
CA SER A 185 9.76 5.03 14.40
C SER A 185 8.61 5.55 15.26
N HIS A 186 7.45 4.89 15.28
CA HIS A 186 6.23 5.34 15.96
C HIS A 186 5.79 4.40 17.10
N SER A 187 6.75 3.81 17.80
CA SER A 187 6.44 2.89 18.91
C SER A 187 5.98 3.69 20.14
N ASN A 188 4.95 3.17 20.79
CA ASN A 188 4.42 3.69 22.06
C ASN A 188 4.03 2.51 22.97
N LYS A 189 3.50 2.83 24.17
CA LYS A 189 3.11 1.82 25.15
C LYS A 189 2.02 0.87 24.61
N LEU A 190 1.02 1.38 23.89
CA LEU A 190 -0.07 0.55 23.34
C LEU A 190 0.44 -0.45 22.31
N VAL A 191 1.34 -0.01 21.42
CA VAL A 191 2.01 -0.89 20.45
C VAL A 191 2.79 -1.98 21.18
N THR A 192 3.56 -1.61 22.21
CA THR A 192 4.39 -2.57 22.96
C THR A 192 3.55 -3.58 23.72
N ASP A 193 2.51 -3.11 24.43
CA ASP A 193 1.60 -3.96 25.20
C ASP A 193 0.83 -4.93 24.27
N CYS A 194 0.37 -4.44 23.13
CA CYS A 194 -0.34 -5.24 22.14
C CYS A 194 0.55 -6.38 21.58
N ILE A 195 1.78 -6.06 21.22
CA ILE A 195 2.75 -7.04 20.71
C ILE A 195 3.11 -8.06 21.80
N ALA A 196 3.38 -7.63 23.03
CA ALA A 196 3.72 -8.52 24.14
C ALA A 196 2.61 -9.53 24.42
N ALA A 197 1.35 -9.12 24.35
CA ALA A 197 0.19 -10.00 24.57
C ALA A 197 0.05 -11.11 23.51
N MET A 198 0.65 -10.91 22.32
CA MET A 198 0.66 -11.92 21.24
C MET A 198 1.74 -12.97 21.40
N ASN A 199 2.61 -12.85 22.42
CA ASN A 199 3.70 -13.79 22.73
C ASN A 199 4.58 -14.10 21.50
N PRO A 200 5.25 -13.10 20.90
CA PRO A 200 6.02 -13.29 19.68
C PRO A 200 7.34 -14.02 19.94
N ASP A 201 7.75 -14.90 19.00
CA ASP A 201 9.12 -15.44 18.94
C ASP A 201 10.15 -14.39 18.53
N ASN A 202 9.73 -13.42 17.70
CA ASN A 202 10.57 -12.31 17.24
C ASN A 202 9.72 -11.10 16.85
N VAL A 203 10.32 -9.91 16.93
CA VAL A 203 9.69 -8.65 16.52
C VAL A 203 10.59 -7.93 15.52
N LEU A 204 10.08 -7.76 14.30
CA LEU A 204 10.74 -7.01 13.23
C LEU A 204 10.23 -5.56 13.25
N ARG A 205 11.13 -4.62 13.49
CA ARG A 205 10.82 -3.18 13.47
C ARG A 205 11.31 -2.56 12.17
N VAL A 206 10.38 -2.33 11.24
CA VAL A 206 10.66 -1.80 9.91
C VAL A 206 9.78 -0.60 9.58
N GLY A 207 10.22 0.22 8.64
CA GLY A 207 9.42 1.32 8.10
C GLY A 207 8.48 0.88 6.99
N GLY A 208 7.63 1.80 6.54
CA GLY A 208 6.68 1.60 5.45
C GLY A 208 5.51 0.66 5.79
N ALA A 209 4.29 1.07 5.50
CA ALA A 209 3.10 0.22 5.67
C ALA A 209 3.06 -0.87 4.59
N GLY A 210 3.34 -0.49 3.34
CA GLY A 210 3.47 -1.42 2.21
C GLY A 210 4.55 -2.46 2.45
N ASN A 211 5.74 -2.02 2.92
CA ASN A 211 6.83 -2.94 3.25
C ASN A 211 6.43 -3.97 4.32
N LYS A 212 5.64 -3.60 5.33
CA LYS A 212 5.17 -4.55 6.35
C LYS A 212 4.25 -5.62 5.77
N ILE A 213 3.41 -5.29 4.81
CA ILE A 213 2.60 -6.28 4.08
C ILE A 213 3.47 -7.17 3.19
N ILE A 214 4.51 -6.61 2.56
CA ILE A 214 5.51 -7.41 1.83
C ILE A 214 6.20 -8.42 2.76
N GLN A 215 6.54 -8.04 4.01
CA GLN A 215 7.08 -8.98 4.99
C GLN A 215 6.13 -10.16 5.27
N LEU A 216 4.80 -9.93 5.26
CA LEU A 216 3.82 -11.01 5.44
C LEU A 216 3.76 -11.95 4.23
N ILE A 217 3.62 -11.39 3.03
CA ILE A 217 3.42 -12.19 1.80
C ILE A 217 4.70 -12.91 1.33
N GLU A 218 5.87 -12.46 1.78
CA GLU A 218 7.16 -13.12 1.53
C GLU A 218 7.63 -14.04 2.68
N GLY A 219 6.78 -14.23 3.70
CA GLY A 219 7.03 -15.18 4.79
C GLY A 219 8.10 -14.74 5.79
N LYS A 220 8.44 -13.45 5.83
CA LYS A 220 9.39 -12.87 6.79
C LYS A 220 8.74 -12.57 8.15
N ALA A 221 7.43 -12.30 8.15
CA ALA A 221 6.63 -12.07 9.34
C ALA A 221 5.29 -12.82 9.27
N SER A 222 4.72 -13.11 10.45
CA SER A 222 3.43 -13.81 10.60
C SER A 222 2.26 -12.83 10.74
N ALA A 223 2.50 -11.67 11.38
CA ALA A 223 1.50 -10.63 11.57
C ALA A 223 2.13 -9.24 11.53
N TYR A 224 1.33 -8.25 11.10
CA TYR A 224 1.62 -6.82 11.23
C TYR A 224 0.69 -6.22 12.27
N VAL A 225 1.28 -5.54 13.25
CA VAL A 225 0.56 -4.92 14.38
C VAL A 225 0.99 -3.47 14.53
N PHE A 226 0.01 -2.58 14.42
CA PHE A 226 0.20 -1.15 14.67
C PHE A 226 -0.94 -0.63 15.54
N ALA A 227 -0.84 -0.87 16.86
CA ALA A 227 -1.82 -0.43 17.86
C ALA A 227 -1.60 1.03 18.25
N SER A 228 -1.75 1.93 17.27
CA SER A 228 -1.60 3.38 17.44
C SER A 228 -2.40 4.10 16.36
N PRO A 229 -2.93 5.31 16.62
CA PRO A 229 -3.36 6.19 15.54
C PRO A 229 -2.12 6.67 14.76
N GLY A 230 -2.30 7.05 13.49
CA GLY A 230 -1.21 7.61 12.67
C GLY A 230 -1.10 7.01 11.28
N CYS A 231 -1.50 5.75 11.09
CA CYS A 231 -1.68 5.17 9.79
C CYS A 231 -2.90 5.78 9.08
N LYS A 232 -2.78 6.11 7.81
CA LYS A 232 -3.85 6.73 7.00
C LYS A 232 -4.46 5.72 6.02
N LYS A 233 -5.49 6.14 5.29
CA LYS A 233 -6.16 5.30 4.28
C LYS A 233 -5.25 4.99 3.10
N TRP A 234 -4.40 5.91 2.67
CA TRP A 234 -3.41 5.69 1.61
C TRP A 234 -2.32 4.69 2.00
N ASP A 235 -1.96 4.57 3.31
CA ASP A 235 -1.05 3.55 3.83
C ASP A 235 -1.65 2.13 3.79
N THR A 236 -2.99 1.99 3.74
CA THR A 236 -3.65 0.69 3.95
C THR A 236 -4.45 0.19 2.76
N CYS A 237 -4.97 1.05 1.89
CA CYS A 237 -5.87 0.65 0.82
C CYS A 237 -5.20 -0.36 -0.15
N ALA A 238 -4.02 -0.04 -0.69
CA ALA A 238 -3.29 -0.95 -1.57
C ALA A 238 -2.78 -2.20 -0.82
N PRO A 239 -2.13 -2.07 0.35
CA PRO A 239 -1.68 -3.22 1.15
C PRO A 239 -2.79 -4.19 1.53
N GLU A 240 -3.99 -3.70 1.87
CA GLU A 240 -5.15 -4.54 2.18
C GLU A 240 -5.53 -5.43 1.00
N VAL A 241 -5.63 -4.86 -0.20
CA VAL A 241 -5.97 -5.62 -1.41
C VAL A 241 -4.95 -6.72 -1.68
N ILE A 242 -3.66 -6.39 -1.65
CA ILE A 242 -2.59 -7.36 -1.91
C ILE A 242 -2.69 -8.53 -0.93
N LEU A 243 -2.86 -8.23 0.36
CA LEU A 243 -2.97 -9.26 1.39
C LEU A 243 -4.25 -10.10 1.25
N HIS A 244 -5.40 -9.45 1.03
CA HIS A 244 -6.68 -10.13 0.87
C HIS A 244 -6.71 -11.00 -0.40
N ALA A 245 -6.11 -10.56 -1.49
CA ALA A 245 -6.06 -11.30 -2.75
C ALA A 245 -5.29 -12.63 -2.65
N VAL A 246 -4.45 -12.81 -1.62
CA VAL A 246 -3.73 -14.06 -1.33
C VAL A 246 -4.28 -14.80 -0.09
N GLY A 247 -5.46 -14.39 0.37
CA GLY A 247 -6.19 -15.07 1.45
C GLY A 247 -5.77 -14.67 2.86
N GLY A 248 -5.04 -13.54 3.02
CA GLY A 248 -4.80 -12.91 4.30
C GLY A 248 -5.94 -11.99 4.74
N LYS A 249 -5.78 -11.31 5.88
CA LYS A 249 -6.78 -10.39 6.43
C LYS A 249 -6.09 -9.16 7.03
N LEU A 250 -6.65 -7.97 6.77
CA LEU A 250 -6.28 -6.71 7.37
C LEU A 250 -7.52 -6.00 7.89
N THR A 251 -7.44 -5.47 9.13
CA THR A 251 -8.53 -4.77 9.82
C THR A 251 -7.95 -3.70 10.73
N ASP A 252 -8.83 -2.97 11.42
CA ASP A 252 -8.43 -2.28 12.65
C ASP A 252 -8.13 -3.29 13.78
N ILE A 253 -7.67 -2.82 14.95
CA ILE A 253 -7.35 -3.71 16.09
C ILE A 253 -8.58 -4.33 16.75
N HIS A 254 -9.79 -3.83 16.46
CA HIS A 254 -11.07 -4.41 16.93
C HIS A 254 -11.55 -5.54 16.00
N GLY A 255 -10.96 -5.69 14.83
CA GLY A 255 -11.38 -6.65 13.81
C GLY A 255 -12.38 -6.09 12.80
N ASN A 256 -12.64 -4.78 12.82
CA ASN A 256 -13.53 -4.14 11.85
C ASN A 256 -12.80 -3.91 10.52
N PRO A 257 -13.48 -4.07 9.36
CA PRO A 257 -12.95 -3.71 8.08
C PRO A 257 -12.71 -2.20 7.99
N LEU A 258 -11.66 -1.79 7.29
CA LEU A 258 -11.41 -0.39 7.00
C LEU A 258 -12.35 0.11 5.88
N GLN A 259 -12.69 1.39 5.92
CA GLN A 259 -13.54 2.03 4.91
C GLN A 259 -12.73 3.04 4.11
N TYR A 260 -13.00 3.12 2.80
CA TYR A 260 -12.23 3.90 1.84
C TYR A 260 -13.10 4.81 0.94
N ASP A 261 -14.29 5.16 1.39
CA ASP A 261 -15.11 6.17 0.71
C ASP A 261 -14.40 7.52 0.72
N LYS A 262 -14.70 8.38 -0.24
CA LYS A 262 -14.06 9.69 -0.38
C LYS A 262 -14.29 10.65 0.80
N GLU A 263 -15.36 10.46 1.54
CA GLU A 263 -15.74 11.32 2.68
C GLU A 263 -15.28 10.78 4.04
N VAL A 264 -14.59 9.62 4.08
CA VAL A 264 -14.14 9.05 5.36
C VAL A 264 -12.99 9.86 5.95
N LYS A 265 -12.86 9.82 7.26
CA LYS A 265 -11.68 10.32 7.94
C LYS A 265 -10.46 9.57 7.42
N HIS A 266 -9.43 10.29 7.00
CA HIS A 266 -8.22 9.69 6.43
C HIS A 266 -7.44 8.84 7.44
N MET A 267 -7.48 9.22 8.74
CA MET A 267 -6.76 8.51 9.80
C MET A 267 -7.44 7.18 10.17
N ASN A 268 -6.68 6.11 10.25
CA ASN A 268 -7.06 4.85 10.86
C ASN A 268 -6.88 4.94 12.39
N SER A 269 -7.85 5.56 13.08
CA SER A 269 -7.76 5.90 14.50
C SER A 269 -7.58 4.69 15.40
N ALA A 270 -8.16 3.55 15.02
CA ALA A 270 -8.10 2.28 15.75
C ALA A 270 -6.94 1.37 15.34
N GLY A 271 -5.89 1.93 14.73
CA GLY A 271 -4.70 1.17 14.35
C GLY A 271 -4.93 0.14 13.24
N VAL A 272 -3.97 -0.78 13.09
CA VAL A 272 -3.98 -1.82 12.05
C VAL A 272 -3.53 -3.16 12.63
N LEU A 273 -4.26 -4.22 12.28
CA LEU A 273 -3.91 -5.62 12.51
C LEU A 273 -4.02 -6.39 11.19
N ALA A 274 -2.94 -7.04 10.78
CA ALA A 274 -2.94 -7.84 9.56
C ALA A 274 -2.17 -9.15 9.75
N ALA A 275 -2.62 -10.21 9.08
CA ALA A 275 -1.92 -11.49 9.02
C ALA A 275 -2.23 -12.23 7.72
N LEU A 276 -1.23 -12.93 7.18
CA LEU A 276 -1.43 -13.82 6.03
C LEU A 276 -2.19 -15.08 6.45
N ARG A 277 -1.85 -15.64 7.62
CA ARG A 277 -2.49 -16.83 8.19
C ARG A 277 -2.73 -16.64 9.69
N ASN A 278 -3.64 -17.43 10.24
CA ASN A 278 -3.92 -17.45 11.68
C ASN A 278 -4.33 -16.08 12.27
N TYR A 279 -5.01 -15.25 11.50
CA TYR A 279 -5.44 -13.91 11.91
C TYR A 279 -6.13 -13.92 13.29
N GLU A 280 -7.03 -14.89 13.55
CA GLU A 280 -7.80 -14.97 14.80
C GLU A 280 -6.91 -15.23 16.04
N TYR A 281 -5.75 -15.86 15.86
CA TYR A 281 -4.76 -15.98 16.94
C TYR A 281 -4.29 -14.63 17.44
N TYR A 282 -4.02 -13.68 16.52
CA TYR A 282 -3.57 -12.33 16.85
C TYR A 282 -4.72 -11.46 17.33
N ALA A 283 -5.85 -11.48 16.65
CA ALA A 283 -7.03 -10.68 16.96
C ALA A 283 -7.57 -10.98 18.38
N SER A 284 -7.61 -12.25 18.77
CA SER A 284 -8.06 -12.67 20.13
C SER A 284 -7.11 -12.26 21.25
N ARG A 285 -5.87 -11.87 20.94
CA ARG A 285 -4.85 -11.47 21.91
C ARG A 285 -4.64 -9.97 22.04
N VAL A 286 -5.37 -9.16 21.26
CA VAL A 286 -5.37 -7.70 21.45
C VAL A 286 -5.93 -7.40 22.84
N PRO A 287 -5.16 -6.75 23.75
CA PRO A 287 -5.65 -6.47 25.10
C PRO A 287 -6.85 -5.52 25.09
N GLU A 288 -7.79 -5.73 26.01
CA GLU A 288 -8.97 -4.87 26.14
C GLU A 288 -8.58 -3.41 26.47
N SER A 289 -7.50 -3.22 27.25
CA SER A 289 -6.95 -1.88 27.52
C SER A 289 -6.47 -1.16 26.26
N VAL A 290 -5.94 -1.88 25.27
CA VAL A 290 -5.53 -1.32 23.98
C VAL A 290 -6.76 -0.97 23.13
N LYS A 291 -7.75 -1.87 23.07
CA LYS A 291 -9.01 -1.61 22.37
C LYS A 291 -9.73 -0.39 22.94
N SER A 292 -9.84 -0.30 24.26
CA SER A 292 -10.50 0.83 24.92
C SER A 292 -9.79 2.18 24.70
N ALA A 293 -8.49 2.17 24.44
CA ALA A 293 -7.70 3.37 24.17
C ALA A 293 -7.73 3.82 22.70
N LEU A 294 -8.04 2.93 21.77
CA LEU A 294 -8.02 3.19 20.32
C LEU A 294 -9.44 2.97 19.75
N ILE A 295 -10.23 4.02 19.77
CA ILE A 295 -11.63 4.00 19.29
C ILE A 295 -11.65 4.25 17.77
N PRO A 296 -12.46 3.48 16.99
CA PRO A 296 -12.65 3.65 15.55
C PRO A 296 -13.14 5.02 15.11
#